data_7ae1812647c881be7dd0b7e11168b62d
#
_entry.id   7ae1812647c881be7dd0b7e11168b62d
#
_cell.length_a   1.000
_cell.length_b   1.000
_cell.length_c   1.000
_cell.angle_alpha   90.00
_cell.angle_beta   90.00
_cell.angle_gamma   90.00
#
_symmetry.space_group_name_H-M   'P 1'
#
loop_
_entity.id
_entity.type
_entity.pdbx_description
1 polymer ?
#
loop_
_entity_poly.entity_id
_entity_poly.type
_entity_poly.pdbx_seq_one_letter_code
_entity_poly.pdbx_strand_id
1 'polypeptide(L)'
;RQPSLSDLMPLTDNSNPLYITRGNPDLKQMFSHNIRLNFQNSPKGISANLGGQVEQNSVTQVMIYDVQTGGRETYPVNINGNWNLSGGASWWKRFGHFSLRLDMSGNHSNRVGMINEDKSLQPEKSTTRDTGLNCEAQASYQPSWGGIDLSTSWNYQYSLNSLNDNDTYTRYYNFGLNGYVDFPFGLQLRTDATYNLRSGTNIQKGEDDEILWNAGATWRFLKKKEAELSAYWADILGKKKSYGRMATSDGFYEYRTQEIKGYFIVTFK
;
A
#
# COMPACT_ATOMS: atom_id res chain seq x y z
N ARG A 1 -22.55 -14.65 3.54
CA ARG A 1 -21.44 -15.57 3.84
C ARG A 1 -21.70 -16.24 5.16
N GLN A 2 -21.52 -17.55 5.25
CA GLN A 2 -21.63 -18.28 6.52
C GLN A 2 -20.37 -18.11 7.35
N PRO A 3 -20.47 -18.09 8.69
CA PRO A 3 -19.32 -18.18 9.57
C PRO A 3 -18.49 -19.42 9.29
N SER A 4 -17.21 -19.41 9.58
CA SER A 4 -16.36 -20.57 9.42
C SER A 4 -16.75 -21.67 10.42
N LEU A 5 -16.44 -22.93 10.08
CA LEU A 5 -16.71 -24.04 10.99
C LEU A 5 -15.91 -23.87 12.29
N SER A 6 -14.70 -23.38 12.22
CA SER A 6 -13.88 -23.09 13.40
C SER A 6 -14.48 -22.03 14.30
N ASP A 7 -15.15 -21.00 13.72
CA ASP A 7 -15.82 -19.96 14.52
C ASP A 7 -17.10 -20.50 15.21
N LEU A 8 -17.76 -21.48 14.62
CA LEU A 8 -19.00 -22.06 15.15
C LEU A 8 -18.78 -23.20 16.16
N MET A 9 -17.63 -23.86 16.13
CA MET A 9 -17.35 -24.98 17.02
C MET A 9 -17.22 -24.51 18.46
N PRO A 10 -18.03 -25.03 19.41
CA PRO A 10 -17.97 -24.64 20.83
C PRO A 10 -16.77 -25.28 21.53
N LEU A 11 -15.62 -25.26 20.88
CA LEU A 11 -14.37 -25.77 21.41
C LEU A 11 -13.51 -24.61 21.92
N THR A 12 -12.83 -24.86 23.02
CA THR A 12 -11.82 -23.93 23.55
C THR A 12 -10.45 -24.52 23.29
N ASP A 13 -9.67 -23.82 22.52
CA ASP A 13 -8.24 -24.11 22.38
C ASP A 13 -7.49 -23.35 23.47
N ASN A 14 -6.95 -24.10 24.41
CA ASN A 14 -6.12 -23.64 25.53
C ASN A 14 -4.73 -24.29 25.52
N SER A 15 -4.29 -24.79 24.36
CA SER A 15 -2.98 -25.38 24.20
C SER A 15 -1.85 -24.42 24.60
N ASN A 16 -2.10 -23.11 24.44
CA ASN A 16 -1.29 -22.05 25.03
C ASN A 16 -2.12 -21.26 26.06
N PRO A 17 -1.82 -21.37 27.36
CA PRO A 17 -2.60 -20.70 28.41
C PRO A 17 -2.65 -19.16 28.31
N LEU A 18 -1.67 -18.56 27.60
CA LEU A 18 -1.65 -17.12 27.35
C LEU A 18 -2.47 -16.71 26.13
N TYR A 19 -2.89 -17.64 25.29
CA TYR A 19 -3.65 -17.37 24.05
C TYR A 19 -4.80 -18.37 23.93
N ILE A 20 -5.90 -18.06 24.56
CA ILE A 20 -7.09 -18.90 24.54
C ILE A 20 -7.99 -18.47 23.40
N THR A 21 -8.44 -19.42 22.59
CA THR A 21 -9.39 -19.16 21.50
C THR A 21 -10.61 -20.07 21.69
N ARG A 22 -11.81 -19.52 21.57
CA ARG A 22 -13.05 -20.29 21.58
C ARG A 22 -13.98 -19.89 20.44
N GLY A 23 -14.76 -20.86 19.95
CA GLY A 23 -15.79 -20.59 18.97
C GLY A 23 -17.11 -20.14 19.61
N ASN A 24 -18.04 -19.72 18.77
CA ASN A 24 -19.38 -19.26 19.16
C ASN A 24 -20.43 -19.88 18.23
N PRO A 25 -21.22 -20.86 18.72
CA PRO A 25 -22.25 -21.51 17.90
C PRO A 25 -23.44 -20.60 17.56
N ASP A 26 -23.61 -19.48 18.27
CA ASP A 26 -24.72 -18.55 18.09
C ASP A 26 -24.48 -17.53 16.96
N LEU A 27 -23.38 -17.65 16.23
CA LEU A 27 -23.06 -16.76 15.12
C LEU A 27 -24.11 -16.82 14.02
N LYS A 28 -24.56 -15.65 13.61
CA LYS A 28 -25.49 -15.46 12.50
C LYS A 28 -24.73 -15.32 11.18
N GLN A 29 -25.39 -15.65 10.11
CA GLN A 29 -24.89 -15.45 8.75
C GLN A 29 -24.65 -13.95 8.48
N MET A 30 -23.51 -13.64 7.87
CA MET A 30 -23.15 -12.31 7.39
C MET A 30 -23.79 -12.04 6.02
N PHE A 31 -24.35 -10.85 5.84
CA PHE A 31 -24.82 -10.32 4.58
C PHE A 31 -23.96 -9.14 4.14
N SER A 32 -23.63 -9.11 2.86
CA SER A 32 -22.90 -8.01 2.24
C SER A 32 -23.71 -7.44 1.10
N HIS A 33 -23.99 -6.15 1.17
CA HIS A 33 -24.69 -5.40 0.12
C HIS A 33 -23.66 -4.55 -0.61
N ASN A 34 -23.54 -4.76 -1.93
CA ASN A 34 -22.55 -4.09 -2.74
C ASN A 34 -23.23 -3.33 -3.88
N ILE A 35 -22.79 -2.11 -4.10
CA ILE A 35 -23.12 -1.32 -5.28
C ILE A 35 -21.84 -0.98 -6.03
N ARG A 36 -21.88 -1.05 -7.36
CA ARG A 36 -20.74 -0.64 -8.19
C ARG A 36 -21.26 0.07 -9.42
N LEU A 37 -20.71 1.25 -9.67
CA LEU A 37 -20.94 2.04 -10.86
C LEU A 37 -19.62 2.17 -11.61
N ASN A 38 -19.66 1.98 -12.94
CA ASN A 38 -18.48 2.13 -13.79
C ASN A 38 -18.88 2.99 -14.98
N PHE A 39 -18.01 3.93 -15.29
CA PHE A 39 -18.11 4.77 -16.47
C PHE A 39 -16.82 4.65 -17.28
N GLN A 40 -16.96 4.48 -18.58
CA GLN A 40 -15.81 4.45 -19.50
C GLN A 40 -16.13 5.19 -20.79
N ASN A 41 -15.22 6.08 -21.19
CA ASN A 41 -15.26 6.76 -22.48
C ASN A 41 -13.87 6.63 -23.13
N SER A 42 -13.67 5.51 -23.82
CA SER A 42 -12.37 5.16 -24.42
C SER A 42 -11.88 6.20 -25.46
N PRO A 43 -12.72 6.79 -26.32
CA PRO A 43 -12.27 7.84 -27.26
C PRO A 43 -11.71 9.08 -26.58
N LYS A 44 -12.22 9.41 -25.38
CA LYS A 44 -11.72 10.54 -24.59
C LYS A 44 -10.65 10.14 -23.58
N GLY A 45 -10.37 8.85 -23.45
CA GLY A 45 -9.42 8.32 -22.48
C GLY A 45 -9.86 8.48 -21.03
N ILE A 46 -11.18 8.52 -20.76
CA ILE A 46 -11.72 8.74 -19.42
C ILE A 46 -12.34 7.45 -18.89
N SER A 47 -12.01 7.10 -17.66
CA SER A 47 -12.75 6.09 -16.89
C SER A 47 -13.01 6.58 -15.47
N ALA A 48 -14.12 6.13 -14.88
CA ALA A 48 -14.45 6.40 -13.49
C ALA A 48 -15.19 5.21 -12.90
N ASN A 49 -14.99 4.98 -11.62
CA ASN A 49 -15.69 3.96 -10.86
C ASN A 49 -16.11 4.49 -9.50
N LEU A 50 -17.21 3.97 -8.98
CA LEU A 50 -17.68 4.20 -7.62
C LEU A 50 -18.19 2.88 -7.08
N GLY A 51 -17.77 2.50 -5.88
CA GLY A 51 -18.18 1.29 -5.20
C GLY A 51 -18.56 1.57 -3.76
N GLY A 52 -19.60 0.91 -3.30
CA GLY A 52 -20.02 0.94 -1.90
C GLY A 52 -20.34 -0.47 -1.41
N GLN A 53 -19.99 -0.74 -0.17
CA GLN A 53 -20.29 -1.99 0.52
C GLN A 53 -20.77 -1.70 1.93
N VAL A 54 -21.82 -2.38 2.34
CA VAL A 54 -22.31 -2.38 3.73
C VAL A 54 -22.47 -3.83 4.18
N GLU A 55 -22.04 -4.12 5.39
CA GLU A 55 -22.12 -5.46 5.97
C GLU A 55 -23.08 -5.50 7.15
N GLN A 56 -23.88 -6.55 7.18
CA GLN A 56 -24.73 -6.90 8.31
C GLN A 56 -24.24 -8.20 8.94
N ASN A 57 -24.26 -8.26 10.26
CA ASN A 57 -23.79 -9.40 11.03
C ASN A 57 -22.36 -9.85 10.68
N SER A 58 -21.46 -8.89 10.41
CA SER A 58 -20.05 -9.21 10.21
C SER A 58 -19.51 -9.97 11.42
N VAL A 59 -18.70 -10.99 11.16
CA VAL A 59 -18.04 -11.72 12.25
C VAL A 59 -16.72 -11.00 12.57
N THR A 60 -16.56 -10.61 13.82
CA THR A 60 -15.33 -10.01 14.36
C THR A 60 -14.89 -10.78 15.59
N GLN A 61 -13.58 -10.73 15.89
CA GLN A 61 -13.04 -11.31 17.12
C GLN A 61 -13.13 -10.30 18.25
N VAL A 62 -13.70 -10.73 19.39
CA VAL A 62 -13.56 -10.03 20.65
C VAL A 62 -12.23 -10.43 21.27
N MET A 63 -11.42 -9.47 21.66
CA MET A 63 -10.17 -9.70 22.37
C MET A 63 -10.31 -9.22 23.82
N ILE A 64 -10.07 -10.14 24.75
CA ILE A 64 -10.09 -9.86 26.20
C ILE A 64 -8.66 -10.05 26.70
N TYR A 65 -8.09 -9.00 27.27
CA TYR A 65 -6.76 -9.06 27.87
C TYR A 65 -6.87 -9.36 29.38
N ASP A 66 -5.99 -10.22 29.85
CA ASP A 66 -5.80 -10.47 31.27
C ASP A 66 -4.54 -9.74 31.71
N VAL A 67 -4.74 -8.60 32.38
CA VAL A 67 -3.64 -7.72 32.81
C VAL A 67 -2.73 -8.41 33.87
N GLN A 68 -3.24 -9.39 34.58
CA GLN A 68 -2.48 -10.09 35.65
C GLN A 68 -1.52 -11.13 35.06
N THR A 69 -1.96 -11.85 34.03
CA THR A 69 -1.19 -12.94 33.42
C THR A 69 -0.50 -12.52 32.13
N GLY A 70 -0.88 -11.39 31.53
CA GLY A 70 -0.50 -10.98 30.18
C GLY A 70 -1.15 -11.85 29.10
N GLY A 71 -2.11 -12.67 29.46
CA GLY A 71 -2.83 -13.55 28.55
C GLY A 71 -3.91 -12.84 27.75
N ARG A 72 -4.38 -13.52 26.71
CA ARG A 72 -5.44 -13.04 25.82
C ARG A 72 -6.44 -14.15 25.50
N GLU A 73 -7.71 -13.84 25.64
CA GLU A 73 -8.81 -14.69 25.17
C GLU A 73 -9.47 -14.05 23.94
N THR A 74 -9.76 -14.86 22.92
CA THR A 74 -10.44 -14.40 21.70
C THR A 74 -11.64 -15.29 21.39
N TYR A 75 -12.76 -14.67 20.99
CA TYR A 75 -13.94 -15.37 20.50
C TYR A 75 -14.69 -14.54 19.45
N PRO A 76 -15.34 -15.15 18.47
CA PRO A 76 -16.06 -14.45 17.42
C PRO A 76 -17.46 -14.00 17.87
N VAL A 77 -17.85 -12.80 17.43
CA VAL A 77 -19.20 -12.25 17.60
C VAL A 77 -19.70 -11.63 16.32
N ASN A 78 -21.03 -11.51 16.16
CA ASN A 78 -21.60 -10.70 15.10
C ASN A 78 -21.65 -9.23 15.49
N ILE A 79 -21.27 -8.37 14.58
CA ILE A 79 -21.30 -6.92 14.75
C ILE A 79 -21.82 -6.23 13.49
N ASN A 80 -22.43 -5.05 13.69
CA ASN A 80 -22.92 -4.20 12.61
C ASN A 80 -22.20 -2.87 12.61
N GLY A 81 -22.11 -2.26 11.42
CA GLY A 81 -21.53 -0.93 11.25
C GLY A 81 -20.31 -0.92 10.31
N ASN A 82 -19.91 -2.08 9.77
CA ASN A 82 -18.88 -2.14 8.76
C ASN A 82 -19.41 -1.66 7.41
N TRP A 83 -18.72 -0.69 6.84
CA TRP A 83 -18.98 -0.23 5.48
C TRP A 83 -17.73 0.30 4.83
N ASN A 84 -17.72 0.31 3.51
CA ASN A 84 -16.65 0.86 2.71
C ASN A 84 -17.24 1.59 1.50
N LEU A 85 -16.71 2.77 1.22
CA LEU A 85 -16.95 3.55 0.01
C LEU A 85 -15.62 3.74 -0.69
N SER A 86 -15.58 3.47 -2.00
CA SER A 86 -14.37 3.65 -2.80
C SER A 86 -14.73 4.21 -4.16
N GLY A 87 -13.83 5.00 -4.73
CA GLY A 87 -14.02 5.56 -6.04
C GLY A 87 -12.70 5.93 -6.69
N GLY A 88 -12.74 6.07 -8.01
CA GLY A 88 -11.57 6.48 -8.75
C GLY A 88 -11.96 7.05 -10.10
N ALA A 89 -11.06 7.85 -10.64
CA ALA A 89 -11.15 8.38 -11.99
C ALA A 89 -9.76 8.33 -12.62
N SER A 90 -9.72 8.03 -13.89
CA SER A 90 -8.50 8.11 -14.68
C SER A 90 -8.75 8.85 -15.99
N TRP A 91 -7.74 9.54 -16.41
CA TRP A 91 -7.69 10.17 -17.71
C TRP A 91 -6.34 9.90 -18.35
N TRP A 92 -6.37 9.50 -19.61
CA TRP A 92 -5.18 9.25 -20.39
C TRP A 92 -5.33 9.82 -21.81
N LYS A 93 -4.29 10.47 -22.29
CA LYS A 93 -4.28 10.99 -23.66
C LYS A 93 -2.89 10.97 -24.27
N ARG A 94 -2.84 10.65 -25.56
CA ARG A 94 -1.62 10.68 -26.37
C ARG A 94 -1.67 11.78 -27.42
N PHE A 95 -0.55 12.50 -27.58
CA PHE A 95 -0.37 13.61 -28.51
C PHE A 95 0.94 13.37 -29.28
N GLY A 96 0.89 12.60 -30.37
CA GLY A 96 2.10 12.21 -31.09
C GLY A 96 3.03 11.39 -30.20
N HIS A 97 4.22 11.93 -29.92
CA HIS A 97 5.20 11.30 -29.04
C HIS A 97 4.97 11.56 -27.56
N PHE A 98 4.08 12.47 -27.22
CA PHE A 98 3.72 12.75 -25.83
C PHE A 98 2.53 11.93 -25.40
N SER A 99 2.53 11.50 -24.14
CA SER A 99 1.35 10.97 -23.46
C SER A 99 1.25 11.51 -22.05
N LEU A 100 0.03 11.73 -21.61
CA LEU A 100 -0.31 12.16 -20.25
C LEU A 100 -1.29 11.17 -19.65
N ARG A 101 -1.09 10.84 -18.40
CA ARG A 101 -1.97 10.02 -17.59
C ARG A 101 -2.18 10.68 -16.23
N LEU A 102 -3.42 10.73 -15.80
CA LEU A 102 -3.83 11.19 -14.47
C LEU A 102 -4.74 10.13 -13.88
N ASP A 103 -4.44 9.69 -12.68
CA ASP A 103 -5.25 8.76 -11.92
C ASP A 103 -5.52 9.35 -10.53
N MET A 104 -6.76 9.23 -10.08
CA MET A 104 -7.18 9.61 -8.74
C MET A 104 -8.03 8.50 -8.18
N SER A 105 -7.80 8.12 -6.95
CA SER A 105 -8.64 7.16 -6.24
C SER A 105 -8.74 7.52 -4.77
N GLY A 106 -9.83 7.10 -4.15
CA GLY A 106 -10.05 7.29 -2.74
C GLY A 106 -10.91 6.18 -2.16
N ASN A 107 -10.72 5.96 -0.88
CA ASN A 107 -11.56 5.08 -0.10
C ASN A 107 -11.86 5.71 1.26
N HIS A 108 -13.05 5.44 1.75
CA HIS A 108 -13.44 5.78 3.11
C HIS A 108 -14.19 4.59 3.69
N SER A 109 -13.77 4.14 4.87
CA SER A 109 -14.34 2.95 5.48
C SER A 109 -14.53 3.13 6.98
N ASN A 110 -15.48 2.38 7.51
CA ASN A 110 -15.76 2.25 8.92
C ASN A 110 -15.66 0.77 9.28
N ARG A 111 -14.72 0.45 10.13
CA ARG A 111 -14.54 -0.90 10.68
C ARG A 111 -14.89 -0.89 12.14
N VAL A 112 -15.68 -1.86 12.53
CA VAL A 112 -16.11 -2.01 13.93
C VAL A 112 -15.50 -3.28 14.47
N GLY A 113 -14.87 -3.16 15.63
CA GLY A 113 -14.36 -4.24 16.44
C GLY A 113 -14.92 -4.19 17.85
N MET A 114 -14.55 -5.18 18.64
CA MET A 114 -14.81 -5.18 20.09
C MET A 114 -13.52 -5.51 20.81
N ILE A 115 -13.15 -4.68 21.74
CA ILE A 115 -11.95 -4.85 22.55
C ILE A 115 -12.29 -4.72 24.03
N ASN A 116 -11.55 -5.41 24.85
CA ASN A 116 -11.59 -5.26 26.29
C ASN A 116 -10.14 -5.19 26.79
N GLU A 117 -9.78 -4.07 27.35
CA GLU A 117 -8.43 -3.84 27.89
C GLU A 117 -8.20 -4.49 29.26
N ASP A 118 -9.28 -4.87 29.95
CA ASP A 118 -9.22 -5.55 31.23
C ASP A 118 -10.35 -6.60 31.32
N LYS A 119 -10.01 -7.84 31.71
CA LYS A 119 -10.93 -8.96 31.87
C LYS A 119 -12.08 -8.70 32.84
N SER A 120 -11.91 -7.75 33.75
CA SER A 120 -12.96 -7.33 34.71
C SER A 120 -14.03 -6.42 34.09
N LEU A 121 -13.78 -5.85 32.88
CA LEU A 121 -14.67 -4.95 32.19
C LEU A 121 -15.50 -5.68 31.12
N GLN A 122 -16.56 -5.05 30.67
CA GLN A 122 -17.30 -5.53 29.49
C GLN A 122 -16.61 -5.10 28.22
N PRO A 123 -16.63 -5.93 27.16
CA PRO A 123 -16.04 -5.53 25.87
C PRO A 123 -16.70 -4.26 25.32
N GLU A 124 -15.86 -3.30 24.93
CA GLU A 124 -16.29 -2.04 24.35
C GLU A 124 -16.21 -2.08 22.82
N LYS A 125 -17.13 -1.35 22.21
CA LYS A 125 -17.17 -1.21 20.76
C LYS A 125 -16.08 -0.23 20.31
N SER A 126 -15.11 -0.73 19.55
CA SER A 126 -14.10 0.06 18.88
C SER A 126 -14.51 0.34 17.43
N THR A 127 -14.42 1.58 17.02
CA THR A 127 -14.72 1.98 15.64
C THR A 127 -13.50 2.65 15.03
N THR A 128 -12.99 2.08 13.95
CA THR A 128 -11.88 2.66 13.19
C THR A 128 -12.41 3.21 11.88
N ARG A 129 -12.17 4.50 11.63
CA ARG A 129 -12.49 5.18 10.36
C ARG A 129 -11.20 5.41 9.61
N ASP A 130 -11.11 4.84 8.41
CA ASP A 130 -9.96 4.98 7.55
C ASP A 130 -10.34 5.79 6.30
N THR A 131 -9.50 6.74 5.96
CA THR A 131 -9.61 7.52 4.73
C THR A 131 -8.31 7.42 3.96
N GLY A 132 -8.36 6.94 2.74
CA GLY A 132 -7.23 6.89 1.82
C GLY A 132 -7.52 7.73 0.59
N LEU A 133 -6.55 8.51 0.15
CA LEU A 133 -6.56 9.23 -1.13
C LEU A 133 -5.25 8.94 -1.86
N ASN A 134 -5.36 8.69 -3.15
CA ASN A 134 -4.21 8.51 -4.03
C ASN A 134 -4.42 9.34 -5.29
N CYS A 135 -3.40 10.12 -5.66
CA CYS A 135 -3.35 10.86 -6.92
C CYS A 135 -2.03 10.56 -7.60
N GLU A 136 -2.07 10.22 -8.87
CA GLU A 136 -0.90 9.91 -9.69
C GLU A 136 -0.96 10.69 -10.99
N ALA A 137 0.17 11.22 -11.43
CA ALA A 137 0.34 11.85 -12.71
C ALA A 137 1.59 11.32 -13.39
N GLN A 138 1.48 11.02 -14.66
CA GLN A 138 2.58 10.57 -15.50
C GLN A 138 2.59 11.35 -16.80
N ALA A 139 3.79 11.81 -17.21
CA ALA A 139 4.04 12.42 -18.49
C ALA A 139 5.19 11.68 -19.19
N SER A 140 4.97 11.27 -20.42
CA SER A 140 5.95 10.53 -21.21
C SER A 140 6.20 11.22 -22.53
N TYR A 141 7.46 11.28 -22.93
CA TYR A 141 7.88 11.69 -24.28
C TYR A 141 8.75 10.60 -24.88
N GLN A 142 8.29 9.97 -25.94
CA GLN A 142 8.91 8.79 -26.54
C GLN A 142 9.12 8.98 -28.05
N PRO A 143 10.16 9.75 -28.48
CA PRO A 143 10.61 9.80 -29.85
C PRO A 143 11.32 8.50 -30.25
N SER A 144 11.63 8.34 -31.55
CA SER A 144 12.28 7.13 -32.08
C SER A 144 13.72 6.88 -31.58
N TRP A 145 14.36 7.89 -31.01
CA TRP A 145 15.76 7.86 -30.55
C TRP A 145 15.90 7.80 -29.02
N GLY A 146 14.79 7.74 -28.29
CA GLY A 146 14.87 7.72 -26.82
C GLY A 146 13.52 7.83 -26.15
N GLY A 147 13.54 8.05 -24.87
CA GLY A 147 12.34 8.26 -24.05
C GLY A 147 12.65 8.94 -22.74
N ILE A 148 11.69 9.69 -22.24
CA ILE A 148 11.68 10.24 -20.89
C ILE A 148 10.28 10.08 -20.30
N ASP A 149 10.21 9.56 -19.09
CA ASP A 149 9.00 9.39 -18.30
C ASP A 149 9.18 10.14 -16.98
N LEU A 150 8.25 11.02 -16.71
CA LEU A 150 8.11 11.71 -15.43
C LEU A 150 6.88 11.19 -14.72
N SER A 151 7.00 10.83 -13.48
CA SER A 151 5.88 10.39 -12.65
C SER A 151 5.87 11.12 -11.31
N THR A 152 4.68 11.36 -10.79
CA THR A 152 4.50 11.82 -9.44
C THR A 152 3.27 11.15 -8.85
N SER A 153 3.36 10.77 -7.59
CA SER A 153 2.22 10.28 -6.84
C SER A 153 2.14 10.93 -5.47
N TRP A 154 0.94 11.14 -5.02
CA TRP A 154 0.60 11.57 -3.68
C TRP A 154 -0.37 10.56 -3.08
N ASN A 155 0.01 10.02 -1.93
CA ASN A 155 -0.83 9.14 -1.14
C ASN A 155 -1.05 9.77 0.24
N TYR A 156 -2.31 9.81 0.65
CA TYR A 156 -2.74 10.26 1.96
C TYR A 156 -3.53 9.17 2.63
N GLN A 157 -3.16 8.84 3.86
CA GLN A 157 -3.90 7.92 4.72
C GLN A 157 -4.17 8.60 6.05
N TYR A 158 -5.39 8.48 6.49
CA TYR A 158 -5.86 8.96 7.78
C TYR A 158 -6.65 7.86 8.47
N SER A 159 -6.38 7.61 9.72
CA SER A 159 -7.08 6.64 10.55
C SER A 159 -7.42 7.26 11.90
N LEU A 160 -8.67 7.11 12.29
CA LEU A 160 -9.21 7.55 13.57
C LEU A 160 -9.85 6.36 14.26
N ASN A 161 -9.42 6.08 15.49
CA ASN A 161 -10.01 5.04 16.33
C ASN A 161 -10.78 5.68 17.50
N SER A 162 -11.98 5.16 17.79
CA SER A 162 -12.87 5.71 18.83
C SER A 162 -12.40 5.51 20.27
N LEU A 163 -11.49 4.57 20.50
CA LEU A 163 -10.94 4.30 21.84
C LEU A 163 -9.61 5.01 22.10
N ASN A 164 -8.92 5.42 21.03
CA ASN A 164 -7.70 6.18 21.12
C ASN A 164 -7.97 7.58 20.58
N ASP A 165 -7.84 8.62 21.40
CA ASP A 165 -7.95 10.02 20.99
C ASP A 165 -6.83 10.46 20.01
N ASN A 166 -5.94 9.55 19.68
CA ASN A 166 -4.84 9.81 18.76
C ASN A 166 -5.22 9.36 17.34
N ASP A 167 -5.53 10.33 16.51
CA ASP A 167 -5.59 10.13 15.08
C ASP A 167 -4.19 9.90 14.48
N THR A 168 -4.13 9.10 13.46
CA THR A 168 -2.90 8.88 12.71
C THR A 168 -3.09 9.30 11.27
N TYR A 169 -2.11 10.01 10.73
CA TYR A 169 -2.07 10.33 9.32
C TYR A 169 -0.69 10.08 8.73
N THR A 170 -0.67 9.74 7.46
CA THR A 170 0.54 9.60 6.68
C THR A 170 0.35 10.25 5.31
N ARG A 171 1.33 11.02 4.87
CA ARG A 171 1.43 11.56 3.52
C ARG A 171 2.70 11.03 2.88
N TYR A 172 2.56 10.53 1.70
CA TYR A 172 3.65 10.01 0.92
C TYR A 172 3.65 10.68 -0.45
N TYR A 173 4.78 11.23 -0.84
CA TYR A 173 5.02 11.80 -2.17
C TYR A 173 6.13 11.03 -2.84
N ASN A 174 5.91 10.66 -4.07
CA ASN A 174 6.91 10.04 -4.92
C ASN A 174 7.08 10.87 -6.18
N PHE A 175 8.32 11.11 -6.57
CA PHE A 175 8.68 11.74 -7.83
C PHE A 175 9.64 10.80 -8.55
N GLY A 176 9.29 10.37 -9.75
CA GLY A 176 10.05 9.46 -10.58
C GLY A 176 10.48 10.11 -11.88
N LEU A 177 11.70 9.82 -12.29
CA LEU A 177 12.26 10.13 -13.59
C LEU A 177 12.85 8.84 -14.16
N ASN A 178 12.44 8.47 -15.37
CA ASN A 178 13.10 7.44 -16.17
C ASN A 178 13.46 8.04 -17.52
N GLY A 179 14.67 7.78 -17.99
CA GLY A 179 15.10 8.27 -19.27
C GLY A 179 16.07 7.33 -19.95
N TYR A 180 15.99 7.27 -21.26
CA TYR A 180 16.97 6.57 -22.08
C TYR A 180 17.17 7.27 -23.42
N VAL A 181 18.37 7.10 -23.98
CA VAL A 181 18.74 7.61 -25.30
C VAL A 181 19.42 6.50 -26.06
N ASP A 182 18.96 6.23 -27.28
CA ASP A 182 19.49 5.26 -28.20
C ASP A 182 20.36 5.96 -29.28
N PHE A 183 21.62 5.61 -29.34
CA PHE A 183 22.54 6.11 -30.38
C PHE A 183 22.61 5.16 -31.58
N PRO A 184 22.78 5.68 -32.81
CA PRO A 184 22.78 4.86 -34.03
C PRO A 184 23.86 3.76 -34.04
N PHE A 185 24.99 3.97 -33.34
CA PHE A 185 26.10 3.01 -33.24
C PHE A 185 25.91 1.90 -32.22
N GLY A 186 24.68 1.75 -31.67
CA GLY A 186 24.30 0.65 -30.79
C GLY A 186 24.52 0.92 -29.30
N LEU A 187 24.89 2.15 -28.91
CA LEU A 187 24.94 2.54 -27.50
C LEU A 187 23.55 3.02 -27.03
N GLN A 188 23.12 2.53 -25.88
CA GLN A 188 21.98 3.05 -25.14
C GLN A 188 22.47 3.56 -23.79
N LEU A 189 22.11 4.78 -23.45
CA LEU A 189 22.26 5.33 -22.11
C LEU A 189 20.89 5.34 -21.43
N ARG A 190 20.84 4.97 -20.16
CA ARG A 190 19.62 5.03 -19.35
C ARG A 190 19.92 5.62 -17.98
N THR A 191 18.92 6.26 -17.42
CA THR A 191 18.95 6.75 -16.05
C THR A 191 17.58 6.64 -15.43
N ASP A 192 17.52 6.35 -14.16
CA ASP A 192 16.32 6.42 -13.35
C ASP A 192 16.63 7.10 -12.01
N ALA A 193 15.74 7.95 -11.59
CA ALA A 193 15.81 8.63 -10.31
C ALA A 193 14.46 8.62 -9.64
N THR A 194 14.44 8.42 -8.33
CA THR A 194 13.23 8.45 -7.51
C THR A 194 13.50 9.28 -6.27
N TYR A 195 12.61 10.22 -5.98
CA TYR A 195 12.60 10.97 -4.74
C TYR A 195 11.32 10.69 -4.00
N ASN A 196 11.44 10.18 -2.78
CA ASN A 196 10.37 9.85 -1.87
C ASN A 196 10.38 10.81 -0.70
N LEU A 197 9.25 11.40 -0.40
CA LEU A 197 9.04 12.26 0.77
C LEU A 197 7.87 11.71 1.59
N ARG A 198 8.09 11.60 2.89
CA ARG A 198 7.09 11.08 3.84
C ARG A 198 6.85 12.11 4.94
N SER A 199 5.62 12.24 5.38
CA SER A 199 5.28 13.04 6.56
C SER A 199 4.07 12.43 7.25
N GLY A 200 3.93 12.64 8.54
CA GLY A 200 2.80 12.11 9.29
C GLY A 200 3.11 11.81 10.73
N THR A 201 2.14 11.20 11.39
CA THR A 201 2.24 10.77 12.79
C THR A 201 3.38 9.74 12.93
N ASN A 202 4.25 9.95 13.89
CA ASN A 202 5.36 9.04 14.23
C ASN A 202 6.48 8.91 13.17
N ILE A 203 6.60 9.85 12.23
CA ILE A 203 7.74 9.91 11.31
C ILE A 203 8.82 10.78 11.94
N GLN A 204 10.02 10.21 12.13
CA GLN A 204 11.15 10.93 12.75
C GLN A 204 11.92 11.75 11.71
N LYS A 205 12.51 12.86 12.16
CA LYS A 205 13.38 13.70 11.32
C LYS A 205 14.57 12.87 10.79
N GLY A 206 14.80 12.92 9.49
CA GLY A 206 15.82 12.13 8.79
C GLY A 206 15.34 10.81 8.21
N GLU A 207 14.09 10.42 8.48
CA GLU A 207 13.41 9.28 7.86
C GLU A 207 12.38 9.72 6.82
N ASP A 208 12.20 11.01 6.70
CA ASP A 208 11.17 11.70 5.94
C ASP A 208 11.44 11.74 4.44
N ASP A 209 12.69 11.59 3.99
CA ASP A 209 13.05 11.62 2.58
C ASP A 209 14.02 10.52 2.15
N GLU A 210 13.94 10.15 0.89
CA GLU A 210 14.88 9.23 0.24
C GLU A 210 15.05 9.63 -1.22
N ILE A 211 16.28 9.71 -1.69
CA ILE A 211 16.61 9.90 -3.09
C ILE A 211 17.44 8.72 -3.58
N LEU A 212 16.98 8.08 -4.65
CA LEU A 212 17.68 7.01 -5.35
C LEU A 212 17.97 7.49 -6.77
N TRP A 213 19.21 7.30 -7.21
CA TRP A 213 19.61 7.60 -8.56
C TRP A 213 20.46 6.48 -9.11
N ASN A 214 20.05 5.97 -10.26
CA ASN A 214 20.74 4.90 -10.97
C ASN A 214 21.04 5.36 -12.40
N ALA A 215 22.12 4.85 -12.98
CA ALA A 215 22.46 5.07 -14.38
C ALA A 215 23.05 3.81 -14.99
N GLY A 216 22.89 3.66 -16.29
CA GLY A 216 23.43 2.53 -17.01
C GLY A 216 23.75 2.87 -18.44
N ALA A 217 24.68 2.12 -19.01
CA ALA A 217 25.05 2.17 -20.41
C ALA A 217 25.06 0.73 -20.96
N THR A 218 24.48 0.54 -22.12
CA THR A 218 24.48 -0.75 -22.82
C THR A 218 24.97 -0.51 -24.22
N TRP A 219 26.03 -1.19 -24.59
CA TRP A 219 26.61 -1.09 -25.95
C TRP A 219 26.52 -2.44 -26.66
N ARG A 220 25.76 -2.45 -27.78
CA ARG A 220 25.62 -3.60 -28.65
C ARG A 220 26.51 -3.37 -29.90
N PHE A 221 27.46 -4.23 -30.05
CA PHE A 221 28.47 -4.11 -31.10
C PHE A 221 28.62 -5.42 -31.90
N LEU A 222 29.52 -5.46 -32.91
CA LEU A 222 29.63 -6.46 -33.96
C LEU A 222 28.52 -6.39 -35.01
N LYS A 223 28.75 -7.03 -36.18
CA LYS A 223 27.96 -6.85 -37.41
C LYS A 223 26.45 -7.12 -37.24
N LYS A 224 26.03 -7.98 -36.32
CA LYS A 224 24.62 -8.29 -36.03
C LYS A 224 24.20 -7.90 -34.63
N LYS A 225 25.01 -7.05 -33.96
CA LYS A 225 24.81 -6.72 -32.54
C LYS A 225 24.83 -7.95 -31.63
N GLU A 226 25.68 -8.93 -31.96
CA GLU A 226 25.78 -10.23 -31.29
C GLU A 226 26.51 -10.16 -29.94
N ALA A 227 27.25 -9.07 -29.66
CA ALA A 227 27.89 -8.85 -28.38
C ALA A 227 27.28 -7.63 -27.70
N GLU A 228 27.06 -7.77 -26.40
CA GLU A 228 26.54 -6.72 -25.54
C GLU A 228 27.46 -6.52 -24.36
N LEU A 229 27.88 -5.29 -24.15
CA LEU A 229 28.54 -4.84 -22.91
C LEU A 229 27.62 -3.89 -22.20
N SER A 230 27.25 -4.20 -20.98
CA SER A 230 26.43 -3.33 -20.14
C SER A 230 27.14 -2.98 -18.84
N ALA A 231 27.00 -1.73 -18.45
CA ALA A 231 27.46 -1.19 -17.18
C ALA A 231 26.26 -0.55 -16.46
N TYR A 232 26.12 -0.83 -15.19
CA TYR A 232 25.04 -0.30 -14.37
C TYR A 232 25.57 0.16 -13.01
N TRP A 233 25.24 1.37 -12.64
CA TRP A 233 25.56 1.96 -11.36
C TRP A 233 24.27 2.18 -10.57
N ALA A 234 24.09 1.42 -9.51
CA ALA A 234 22.95 1.54 -8.61
C ALA A 234 23.29 2.47 -7.46
N ASP A 235 22.31 3.25 -7.02
CA ASP A 235 22.38 4.17 -5.88
C ASP A 235 23.65 5.03 -5.93
N ILE A 236 23.80 5.81 -6.99
CA ILE A 236 24.97 6.67 -7.27
C ILE A 236 25.25 7.62 -6.08
N LEU A 237 24.22 8.03 -5.38
CA LEU A 237 24.32 8.95 -4.23
C LEU A 237 24.59 8.22 -2.90
N GLY A 238 24.51 6.89 -2.86
CA GLY A 238 24.70 6.09 -1.64
C GLY A 238 23.67 6.39 -0.54
N LYS A 239 22.48 6.87 -0.92
CA LYS A 239 21.44 7.35 0.01
C LYS A 239 20.27 6.41 0.18
N LYS A 240 20.35 5.19 -0.36
CA LYS A 240 19.30 4.18 -0.16
C LYS A 240 19.10 3.92 1.34
N LYS A 241 17.86 4.03 1.77
CA LYS A 241 17.46 3.75 3.16
C LYS A 241 16.78 2.39 3.21
N SER A 242 17.26 1.54 4.11
CA SER A 242 16.72 0.19 4.34
C SER A 242 15.73 0.14 5.49
N TYR A 243 14.94 1.18 5.62
CA TYR A 243 14.02 1.35 6.73
C TYR A 243 12.58 1.39 6.22
N GLY A 244 11.71 0.60 6.82
CA GLY A 244 10.28 0.68 6.59
C GLY A 244 9.52 0.66 7.91
N ARG A 245 8.45 1.42 7.97
CA ARG A 245 7.54 1.51 9.10
C ARG A 245 6.11 1.41 8.62
N MET A 246 5.31 0.63 9.31
CA MET A 246 3.89 0.47 9.05
C MET A 246 3.13 0.68 10.35
N ALA A 247 2.20 1.63 10.35
CA ALA A 247 1.28 1.82 11.45
C ALA A 247 0.17 0.76 11.42
N THR A 248 -0.14 0.20 12.59
CA THR A 248 -1.24 -0.75 12.80
C THR A 248 -2.22 -0.17 13.82
N SER A 249 -3.39 -0.79 13.98
CA SER A 249 -4.34 -0.41 15.03
C SER A 249 -3.78 -0.51 16.45
N ASP A 250 -2.77 -1.37 16.64
CA ASP A 250 -2.21 -1.73 17.94
C ASP A 250 -0.83 -1.09 18.19
N GLY A 251 -0.32 -0.30 17.22
CA GLY A 251 0.99 0.31 17.33
C GLY A 251 1.67 0.52 15.98
N PHE A 252 2.95 0.28 15.90
CA PHE A 252 3.69 0.32 14.64
C PHE A 252 4.66 -0.85 14.53
N TYR A 253 4.85 -1.28 13.31
CA TYR A 253 5.87 -2.26 12.93
C TYR A 253 7.00 -1.54 12.21
N GLU A 254 8.23 -1.73 12.69
CA GLU A 254 9.44 -1.15 12.11
C GLU A 254 10.37 -2.28 11.67
N TYR A 255 10.91 -2.17 10.46
CA TYR A 255 11.94 -3.08 9.99
C TYR A 255 13.09 -2.34 9.36
N ARG A 256 14.29 -2.85 9.58
CA ARG A 256 15.53 -2.38 8.96
C ARG A 256 16.19 -3.57 8.27
N THR A 257 16.52 -3.39 7.00
CA THR A 257 17.28 -4.38 6.23
C THR A 257 18.67 -3.83 5.93
N GLN A 258 19.68 -4.69 5.98
CA GLN A 258 21.00 -4.31 5.47
C GLN A 258 20.96 -4.35 3.95
N GLU A 259 21.21 -3.21 3.32
CA GLU A 259 21.27 -3.09 1.89
C GLU A 259 22.64 -2.61 1.43
N ILE A 260 23.05 -3.09 0.25
CA ILE A 260 24.28 -2.63 -0.39
C ILE A 260 24.02 -1.24 -0.95
N LYS A 261 24.77 -0.25 -0.45
CA LYS A 261 24.72 1.12 -0.95
C LYS A 261 25.75 1.29 -2.06
N GLY A 262 25.32 1.89 -3.17
CA GLY A 262 26.20 2.30 -4.25
C GLY A 262 27.06 1.16 -4.81
N TYR A 263 26.55 0.41 -5.79
CA TYR A 263 27.35 -0.65 -6.43
C TYR A 263 27.34 -0.50 -7.95
N PHE A 264 28.39 -1.01 -8.55
CA PHE A 264 28.60 -1.00 -10.00
C PHE A 264 28.71 -2.43 -10.53
N ILE A 265 27.98 -2.71 -11.59
CA ILE A 265 27.96 -4.03 -12.25
C ILE A 265 28.34 -3.85 -13.72
N VAL A 266 29.25 -4.69 -14.20
CA VAL A 266 29.56 -4.83 -15.63
C VAL A 266 29.17 -6.24 -16.06
N THR A 267 28.44 -6.34 -17.16
CA THR A 267 28.01 -7.61 -17.73
C THR A 267 28.39 -7.65 -19.20
N PHE A 268 28.96 -8.76 -19.61
CA PHE A 268 29.25 -9.06 -21.02
C PHE A 268 28.44 -10.31 -21.44
N LYS A 269 27.83 -10.22 -22.61
CA LYS A 269 27.06 -11.29 -23.25
C LYS A 269 27.48 -11.48 -24.68
#